data_5240d2442a6b21d8f363e7a37b035c5d
#
_entry.id   5240d2442a6b21d8f363e7a37b035c5d
#
_cell.length_a   1.000
_cell.length_b   1.000
_cell.length_c   1.000
_cell.angle_alpha   90.00
_cell.angle_beta   90.00
_cell.angle_gamma   90.00
#
_symmetry.space_group_name_H-M   'P 1'
#
loop_
_entity.id
_entity.type
_entity.pdbx_description
1 polymer ?
#
loop_
_entity_poly.entity_id
_entity_poly.type
_entity_poly.pdbx_seq_one_letter_code
_entity_poly.pdbx_strand_id
1 'polypeptide(L)'
;MLIQRATLLDGSTVDIRADDRILEVAEGLTPAAGEDVLDAAHGTVIPGLHDHHVHLHSAAAALTSVRVGPREVDGHEALRRVLAAAAVGEDGWIRAVGYHDAVAGPLDRHTLDEVSPAVPVRVQHRSGVLWTLNSAGLARVGLADHRDGNLRSADPHWSDTLQRTEFGLAEVSRQLASYGVTGVTDATPDLGIDDVVKFAEAHQHGELLQRVHCLAPGKRILHDDGLDLGLLSEWIVGRHDDRAPVALHCVTAAQLVVTIAALRIAGARPGDRIEHAAVVPDDCVADLAELGVTVATQPNFVAERGDQYLTDVPRDEHGQLWRVASLLAAKIPVVMSTDLPFGEADPWAAMRAAVGRTTASGVVLGAEERIPARTALTMFLGSAEHPTQARTVSAGELANMCVLAAPPQEVLHELDASMVAATIIEGNVV
;
A
#
# COMPACT_ATOMS: atom_id res chain seq x y z
N MET A 1 -14.41 20.33 -18.65
CA MET A 1 -13.04 20.81 -18.93
C MET A 1 -12.53 20.28 -20.25
N LEU A 2 -11.55 20.95 -20.84
CA LEU A 2 -10.82 20.49 -22.03
C LEU A 2 -9.32 20.44 -21.74
N ILE A 3 -8.70 19.26 -21.91
CA ILE A 3 -7.23 19.10 -21.84
C ILE A 3 -6.74 19.17 -23.28
N GLN A 4 -5.86 20.12 -23.57
CA GLN A 4 -5.32 20.30 -24.92
C GLN A 4 -3.88 19.83 -25.01
N ARG A 5 -3.48 19.40 -26.20
CA ARG A 5 -2.10 18.99 -26.53
C ARG A 5 -1.56 17.88 -25.62
N ALA A 6 -2.41 16.91 -25.29
CA ALA A 6 -2.03 15.72 -24.54
C ALA A 6 -1.32 14.70 -25.44
N THR A 7 -0.33 14.00 -24.92
CA THR A 7 0.28 12.84 -25.58
C THR A 7 -0.11 11.58 -24.83
N LEU A 8 -0.70 10.59 -25.50
CA LEU A 8 -0.99 9.29 -24.87
C LEU A 8 0.25 8.40 -24.85
N LEU A 9 0.21 7.31 -24.07
CA LEU A 9 1.34 6.38 -23.93
C LEU A 9 1.78 5.71 -25.24
N ASP A 10 0.91 5.67 -26.26
CA ASP A 10 1.23 5.17 -27.60
C ASP A 10 1.89 6.22 -28.50
N GLY A 11 2.04 7.46 -28.01
CA GLY A 11 2.63 8.58 -28.71
C GLY A 11 1.63 9.41 -29.52
N SER A 12 0.36 9.08 -29.56
CA SER A 12 -0.66 9.89 -30.22
C SER A 12 -0.89 11.20 -29.48
N THR A 13 -1.00 12.31 -30.23
CA THR A 13 -1.34 13.63 -29.68
C THR A 13 -2.84 13.85 -29.83
N VAL A 14 -3.52 14.18 -28.74
CA VAL A 14 -4.96 14.35 -28.69
C VAL A 14 -5.35 15.51 -27.77
N ASP A 15 -6.58 15.99 -27.93
CA ASP A 15 -7.28 16.80 -26.94
C ASP A 15 -8.35 15.91 -26.27
N ILE A 16 -8.62 16.15 -24.99
CA ILE A 16 -9.52 15.34 -24.18
C ILE A 16 -10.56 16.27 -23.56
N ARG A 17 -11.84 16.08 -23.91
CA ARG A 17 -12.95 16.76 -23.24
C ARG A 17 -13.54 15.85 -22.19
N ALA A 18 -13.72 16.37 -21.00
CA ALA A 18 -14.24 15.61 -19.88
C ALA A 18 -15.17 16.45 -19.00
N ASP A 19 -16.14 15.75 -18.41
CA ASP A 19 -16.90 16.14 -17.24
C ASP A 19 -16.56 15.14 -16.12
N ASP A 20 -17.48 14.54 -15.42
CA ASP A 20 -17.23 13.38 -14.53
C ASP A 20 -16.69 12.14 -15.30
N ARG A 21 -16.96 12.14 -16.63
CA ARG A 21 -16.46 11.14 -17.61
C ARG A 21 -15.72 11.80 -18.74
N ILE A 22 -14.86 11.05 -19.39
CA ILE A 22 -14.25 11.43 -20.67
C ILE A 22 -15.36 11.40 -21.73
N LEU A 23 -15.65 12.56 -22.29
CA LEU A 23 -16.71 12.73 -23.29
C LEU A 23 -16.19 12.51 -24.72
N GLU A 24 -14.97 13.03 -24.99
CA GLU A 24 -14.40 13.01 -26.33
C GLU A 24 -12.86 12.99 -26.25
N VAL A 25 -12.23 12.21 -27.11
CA VAL A 25 -10.79 12.16 -27.33
C VAL A 25 -10.56 12.29 -28.83
N ALA A 26 -10.05 13.44 -29.27
CA ALA A 26 -9.80 13.74 -30.69
C ALA A 26 -8.71 14.80 -30.85
N GLU A 27 -8.21 14.98 -32.07
CA GLU A 27 -7.29 16.07 -32.38
C GLU A 27 -8.04 17.37 -32.65
N GLY A 28 -7.53 18.50 -32.16
CA GLY A 28 -7.98 19.84 -32.53
C GLY A 28 -9.35 20.21 -31.97
N LEU A 29 -9.71 19.78 -30.78
CA LEU A 29 -10.94 20.20 -30.11
C LEU A 29 -10.90 21.70 -29.78
N THR A 30 -11.98 22.40 -30.11
CA THR A 30 -12.12 23.83 -29.81
C THR A 30 -12.80 23.98 -28.44
N PRO A 31 -12.25 24.83 -27.54
CA PRO A 31 -12.90 25.14 -26.28
C PRO A 31 -14.31 25.67 -26.44
N ALA A 32 -15.26 25.18 -25.67
CA ALA A 32 -16.60 25.74 -25.59
C ALA A 32 -16.61 27.04 -24.77
N ALA A 33 -17.64 27.85 -24.91
CA ALA A 33 -17.76 29.11 -24.17
C ALA A 33 -17.83 28.82 -22.65
N GLY A 34 -16.86 29.32 -21.89
CA GLY A 34 -16.77 29.10 -20.43
C GLY A 34 -16.23 27.75 -20.01
N GLU A 35 -15.71 26.95 -20.95
CA GLU A 35 -15.05 25.68 -20.62
C GLU A 35 -13.64 25.94 -20.07
N ASP A 36 -13.33 25.33 -18.92
CA ASP A 36 -11.99 25.36 -18.34
C ASP A 36 -11.02 24.59 -19.25
N VAL A 37 -9.87 25.19 -19.53
CA VAL A 37 -8.85 24.60 -20.40
C VAL A 37 -7.56 24.35 -19.62
N LEU A 38 -7.10 23.09 -19.66
CA LEU A 38 -5.79 22.68 -19.17
C LEU A 38 -4.90 22.36 -20.38
N ASP A 39 -3.78 23.07 -20.49
CA ASP A 39 -2.78 22.80 -21.51
C ASP A 39 -1.77 21.75 -21.00
N ALA A 40 -1.80 20.56 -21.56
CA ALA A 40 -0.83 19.50 -21.23
C ALA A 40 0.57 19.75 -21.83
N ALA A 41 0.74 20.77 -22.68
CA ALA A 41 2.02 21.17 -23.28
C ALA A 41 2.80 20.00 -23.92
N HIS A 42 2.10 19.07 -24.56
CA HIS A 42 2.62 17.81 -25.10
C HIS A 42 3.13 16.81 -24.03
N GLY A 43 2.80 17.04 -22.76
CA GLY A 43 3.02 16.08 -21.69
C GLY A 43 2.15 14.82 -21.84
N THR A 44 2.50 13.80 -21.09
CA THR A 44 1.80 12.51 -21.16
C THR A 44 0.54 12.55 -20.31
N VAL A 45 -0.59 12.08 -20.86
CA VAL A 45 -1.81 11.84 -20.09
C VAL A 45 -2.07 10.35 -20.01
N ILE A 46 -2.23 9.87 -18.78
CA ILE A 46 -2.55 8.48 -18.46
C ILE A 46 -3.81 8.42 -17.61
N PRO A 47 -4.50 7.28 -17.52
CA PRO A 47 -5.48 7.07 -16.46
C PRO A 47 -4.83 7.33 -15.11
N GLY A 48 -5.56 7.92 -14.18
CA GLY A 48 -5.07 8.13 -12.83
C GLY A 48 -4.69 6.79 -12.17
N LEU A 49 -3.64 6.79 -11.37
CA LEU A 49 -3.14 5.57 -10.74
C LEU A 49 -4.15 5.05 -9.71
N HIS A 50 -4.19 3.73 -9.55
CA HIS A 50 -4.89 3.05 -8.48
C HIS A 50 -3.88 2.29 -7.61
N ASP A 51 -3.79 2.64 -6.33
CA ASP A 51 -2.97 1.87 -5.39
C ASP A 51 -3.78 0.70 -4.84
N HIS A 52 -3.33 -0.50 -5.14
CA HIS A 52 -4.10 -1.72 -4.90
C HIS A 52 -4.01 -2.26 -3.46
N HIS A 53 -3.25 -1.61 -2.56
CA HIS A 53 -3.14 -2.01 -1.15
C HIS A 53 -2.59 -0.86 -0.30
N VAL A 54 -3.45 -0.22 0.45
CA VAL A 54 -3.11 0.86 1.40
C VAL A 54 -3.86 0.67 2.71
N HIS A 55 -3.48 1.44 3.75
CA HIS A 55 -4.16 1.50 5.04
C HIS A 55 -4.37 2.97 5.42
N LEU A 56 -5.48 3.56 4.98
CA LEU A 56 -5.71 5.01 5.04
C LEU A 56 -5.70 5.57 6.47
N HIS A 57 -6.40 4.94 7.42
CA HIS A 57 -6.40 5.39 8.82
C HIS A 57 -5.02 5.26 9.47
N SER A 58 -4.28 4.19 9.14
CA SER A 58 -2.91 4.01 9.60
C SER A 58 -1.97 5.05 8.99
N ALA A 59 -2.19 5.42 7.72
CA ALA A 59 -1.42 6.46 7.03
C ALA A 59 -1.65 7.83 7.67
N ALA A 60 -2.91 8.22 7.91
CA ALA A 60 -3.23 9.46 8.59
C ALA A 60 -2.61 9.53 10.00
N ALA A 61 -2.69 8.43 10.76
CA ALA A 61 -2.06 8.33 12.06
C ALA A 61 -0.52 8.39 11.99
N ALA A 62 0.10 7.86 10.92
CA ALA A 62 1.55 7.88 10.75
C ALA A 62 2.10 9.29 10.46
N LEU A 63 1.31 10.18 9.83
CA LEU A 63 1.71 11.57 9.57
C LEU A 63 2.01 12.36 10.85
N THR A 64 1.32 12.04 11.96
CA THR A 64 1.50 12.69 13.25
C THR A 64 2.38 11.89 14.21
N SER A 65 2.95 10.78 13.76
CA SER A 65 3.76 9.88 14.58
C SER A 65 5.25 10.12 14.39
N VAL A 66 6.02 9.80 15.41
CA VAL A 66 7.47 9.86 15.36
C VAL A 66 8.01 8.69 14.56
N ARG A 67 8.79 8.94 13.51
CA ARG A 67 9.42 7.87 12.75
C ARG A 67 10.69 7.40 13.43
N VAL A 68 10.81 6.09 13.67
CA VAL A 68 11.93 5.46 14.38
C VAL A 68 12.47 4.22 13.64
N GLY A 69 12.34 4.23 12.31
CA GLY A 69 12.84 3.17 11.46
C GLY A 69 14.35 3.23 11.20
N PRO A 70 14.93 2.22 10.53
CA PRO A 70 16.38 2.17 10.23
C PRO A 70 16.88 3.31 9.35
N ARG A 71 16.02 4.03 8.66
CA ARG A 71 16.37 5.21 7.84
C ARG A 71 16.46 6.48 8.65
N GLU A 72 15.70 6.59 9.74
CA GLU A 72 15.62 7.78 10.60
C GLU A 72 16.50 7.69 11.83
N VAL A 73 16.75 6.46 12.31
CA VAL A 73 17.40 6.22 13.59
C VAL A 73 18.49 5.16 13.46
N ASP A 74 19.70 5.51 13.91
CA ASP A 74 20.86 4.63 13.93
C ASP A 74 21.30 4.38 15.39
N GLY A 75 20.86 3.26 15.94
CA GLY A 75 21.24 2.77 17.26
C GLY A 75 20.43 3.29 18.44
N HIS A 76 20.68 2.69 19.59
CA HIS A 76 20.00 2.94 20.87
C HIS A 76 19.97 4.41 21.29
N GLU A 77 21.12 5.08 21.21
CA GLU A 77 21.25 6.46 21.68
C GLU A 77 20.45 7.43 20.78
N ALA A 78 20.41 7.17 19.47
CA ALA A 78 19.62 7.97 18.56
C ALA A 78 18.10 7.74 18.80
N LEU A 79 17.68 6.49 19.02
CA LEU A 79 16.30 6.15 19.39
C LEU A 79 15.87 6.88 20.68
N ARG A 80 16.70 6.85 21.71
CA ARG A 80 16.44 7.57 22.99
C ARG A 80 16.25 9.06 22.77
N ARG A 81 17.15 9.71 22.02
CA ARG A 81 17.07 11.14 21.73
C ARG A 81 15.80 11.51 20.97
N VAL A 82 15.44 10.72 19.95
CA VAL A 82 14.26 10.97 19.13
C VAL A 82 12.99 10.82 19.96
N LEU A 83 12.86 9.75 20.73
CA LEU A 83 11.68 9.53 21.59
C LEU A 83 11.61 10.56 22.74
N ALA A 84 12.73 10.94 23.35
CA ALA A 84 12.75 11.93 24.42
C ALA A 84 12.40 13.36 23.94
N ALA A 85 12.66 13.65 22.65
CA ALA A 85 12.30 14.93 22.03
C ALA A 85 10.90 14.92 21.41
N ALA A 86 10.21 13.78 21.40
CA ALA A 86 8.93 13.62 20.76
C ALA A 86 7.84 14.42 21.47
N ALA A 87 6.98 15.07 20.69
CA ALA A 87 5.79 15.72 21.22
C ALA A 87 4.81 14.67 21.76
N VAL A 88 4.21 15.00 22.90
CA VAL A 88 3.10 14.21 23.44
C VAL A 88 1.85 14.60 22.67
N GLY A 89 1.15 13.63 22.12
CA GLY A 89 -0.10 13.86 21.42
C GLY A 89 -1.22 14.35 22.35
N GLU A 90 -2.29 14.84 21.77
CA GLU A 90 -3.49 15.29 22.52
C GLU A 90 -4.11 14.17 23.34
N ASP A 91 -3.95 12.93 22.89
CA ASP A 91 -4.34 11.71 23.60
C ASP A 91 -3.42 11.39 24.79
N GLY A 92 -2.37 12.16 25.01
CA GLY A 92 -1.38 11.97 26.08
C GLY A 92 -0.41 10.82 25.83
N TRP A 93 -0.22 10.39 24.58
CA TRP A 93 0.76 9.38 24.18
C TRP A 93 1.89 9.96 23.36
N ILE A 94 3.05 9.33 23.45
CA ILE A 94 4.08 9.39 22.42
C ILE A 94 3.84 8.16 21.52
N ARG A 95 3.47 8.41 20.26
CA ARG A 95 3.28 7.36 19.26
C ARG A 95 4.44 7.37 18.28
N ALA A 96 5.15 6.24 18.19
CA ALA A 96 6.23 6.06 17.23
C ALA A 96 5.94 4.89 16.29
N VAL A 97 6.46 4.96 15.06
CA VAL A 97 6.17 3.97 14.00
C VAL A 97 7.44 3.63 13.22
N GLY A 98 7.41 2.48 12.54
CA GLY A 98 8.47 2.06 11.63
C GLY A 98 9.65 1.36 12.28
N TYR A 99 9.58 1.07 13.59
CA TYR A 99 10.67 0.40 14.31
C TYR A 99 11.02 -0.97 13.69
N HIS A 100 12.29 -1.31 13.73
CA HIS A 100 12.82 -2.64 13.40
C HIS A 100 14.02 -2.94 14.29
N ASP A 101 14.24 -4.23 14.59
CA ASP A 101 15.31 -4.67 15.48
C ASP A 101 16.71 -4.26 15.01
N ALA A 102 16.90 -4.04 13.70
CA ALA A 102 18.15 -3.48 13.16
C ALA A 102 18.50 -2.09 13.71
N VAL A 103 17.55 -1.34 14.28
CA VAL A 103 17.79 -0.04 14.91
C VAL A 103 18.52 -0.20 16.24
N ALA A 104 17.96 -1.00 17.16
CA ALA A 104 18.48 -1.09 18.53
C ALA A 104 18.26 -2.46 19.18
N GLY A 105 18.09 -3.53 18.39
CA GLY A 105 17.75 -4.87 18.88
C GLY A 105 16.27 -5.01 19.25
N PRO A 106 15.87 -6.13 19.86
CA PRO A 106 14.52 -6.33 20.34
C PRO A 106 14.11 -5.27 21.36
N LEU A 107 12.96 -4.62 21.14
CA LEU A 107 12.44 -3.59 22.00
C LEU A 107 11.52 -4.18 23.08
N ASP A 108 11.63 -3.67 24.30
CA ASP A 108 10.77 -4.04 25.41
C ASP A 108 10.35 -2.82 26.26
N ARG A 109 9.44 -3.06 27.23
CA ARG A 109 8.97 -2.02 28.14
C ARG A 109 10.08 -1.31 28.90
N HIS A 110 11.11 -2.04 29.31
CA HIS A 110 12.19 -1.50 30.14
C HIS A 110 13.06 -0.54 29.35
N THR A 111 13.38 -0.88 28.11
CA THR A 111 14.08 -0.01 27.18
C THR A 111 13.31 1.31 26.98
N LEU A 112 11.98 1.23 26.85
CA LEU A 112 11.14 2.43 26.72
C LEU A 112 10.96 3.20 28.03
N ASP A 113 10.98 2.55 29.18
CA ASP A 113 10.95 3.19 30.50
C ASP A 113 12.20 4.05 30.77
N GLU A 114 13.36 3.65 30.25
CA GLU A 114 14.59 4.44 30.33
C GLU A 114 14.46 5.79 29.62
N VAL A 115 13.65 5.84 28.57
CA VAL A 115 13.43 7.05 27.77
C VAL A 115 12.31 7.91 28.36
N SER A 116 11.22 7.29 28.74
CA SER A 116 10.01 7.98 29.20
C SER A 116 9.31 7.18 30.31
N PRO A 117 9.72 7.35 31.58
CA PRO A 117 9.12 6.57 32.67
C PRO A 117 7.70 6.99 33.03
N ALA A 118 7.29 8.23 32.74
CA ALA A 118 6.04 8.81 33.18
C ALA A 118 5.01 9.02 32.05
N VAL A 119 5.46 9.29 30.85
CA VAL A 119 4.58 9.51 29.69
C VAL A 119 4.37 8.19 28.97
N PRO A 120 3.12 7.78 28.69
CA PRO A 120 2.82 6.60 27.88
C PRO A 120 3.48 6.65 26.49
N VAL A 121 4.24 5.63 26.17
CA VAL A 121 4.89 5.45 24.86
C VAL A 121 4.39 4.17 24.23
N ARG A 122 4.08 4.22 22.93
CA ARG A 122 3.80 3.05 22.09
C ARG A 122 4.60 3.14 20.79
N VAL A 123 5.33 2.08 20.49
CA VAL A 123 6.18 1.97 19.30
C VAL A 123 5.67 0.85 18.42
N GLN A 124 5.27 1.16 17.18
CA GLN A 124 4.86 0.15 16.21
C GLN A 124 6.06 -0.37 15.44
N HIS A 125 6.19 -1.68 15.43
CA HIS A 125 7.14 -2.34 14.53
C HIS A 125 6.70 -2.13 13.07
N ARG A 126 7.65 -2.02 12.14
CA ARG A 126 7.40 -1.78 10.71
C ARG A 126 6.54 -2.86 10.01
N SER A 127 6.37 -4.03 10.64
CA SER A 127 5.43 -5.05 10.15
C SER A 127 3.96 -4.65 10.32
N GLY A 128 3.66 -3.60 11.10
CA GLY A 128 2.30 -3.20 11.42
C GLY A 128 1.61 -4.04 12.49
N VAL A 129 2.16 -5.21 12.82
CA VAL A 129 1.48 -6.22 13.65
C VAL A 129 1.87 -6.11 15.13
N LEU A 130 3.09 -5.68 15.42
CA LEU A 130 3.64 -5.64 16.78
C LEU A 130 3.72 -4.21 17.31
N TRP A 131 3.32 -4.04 18.57
CA TRP A 131 3.44 -2.81 19.34
C TRP A 131 4.23 -3.09 20.62
N THR A 132 5.17 -2.21 20.95
CA THR A 132 5.86 -2.23 22.23
C THR A 132 5.40 -1.01 23.05
N LEU A 133 4.91 -1.24 24.27
CA LEU A 133 4.48 -0.21 25.18
C LEU A 133 5.42 -0.14 26.39
N ASN A 134 5.69 1.09 26.88
CA ASN A 134 6.37 1.30 28.15
C ASN A 134 5.44 0.99 29.35
N SER A 135 5.97 1.00 30.57
CA SER A 135 5.20 0.68 31.77
C SER A 135 4.04 1.64 32.01
N ALA A 136 4.21 2.93 31.72
CA ALA A 136 3.14 3.93 31.82
C ALA A 136 2.01 3.64 30.80
N GLY A 137 2.37 3.24 29.58
CA GLY A 137 1.43 2.83 28.54
C GLY A 137 0.66 1.57 28.91
N LEU A 138 1.37 0.55 29.40
CA LEU A 138 0.74 -0.69 29.87
C LEU A 138 -0.24 -0.47 31.02
N ALA A 139 0.12 0.37 31.99
CA ALA A 139 -0.78 0.73 33.08
C ALA A 139 -2.05 1.43 32.55
N ARG A 140 -1.91 2.27 31.54
CA ARG A 140 -3.03 3.01 30.96
C ARG A 140 -4.02 2.13 30.20
N VAL A 141 -3.55 1.03 29.60
CA VAL A 141 -4.40 0.06 28.88
C VAL A 141 -4.81 -1.12 29.78
N GLY A 142 -4.56 -1.06 31.11
CA GLY A 142 -4.96 -2.09 32.06
C GLY A 142 -4.09 -3.34 32.08
N LEU A 143 -2.88 -3.28 31.50
CA LEU A 143 -1.92 -4.38 31.36
C LEU A 143 -0.61 -4.12 32.15
N ALA A 144 -0.70 -3.50 33.35
CA ALA A 144 0.48 -3.10 34.15
C ALA A 144 1.45 -4.24 34.43
N ASP A 145 0.92 -5.47 34.59
CA ASP A 145 1.71 -6.69 34.89
C ASP A 145 2.25 -7.39 33.63
N HIS A 146 2.02 -6.85 32.41
CA HIS A 146 2.52 -7.45 31.18
C HIS A 146 4.04 -7.51 31.19
N ARG A 147 4.64 -8.65 30.87
CA ARG A 147 6.03 -8.95 31.10
C ARG A 147 7.01 -8.01 30.36
N ASP A 148 6.87 -7.90 29.05
CA ASP A 148 7.83 -7.24 28.16
C ASP A 148 7.26 -6.05 27.40
N GLY A 149 5.95 -5.84 27.45
CA GLY A 149 5.27 -4.75 26.75
C GLY A 149 4.97 -4.99 25.29
N ASN A 150 5.27 -6.18 24.75
CA ASN A 150 5.05 -6.53 23.37
C ASN A 150 3.64 -7.07 23.16
N LEU A 151 2.82 -6.33 22.43
CA LEU A 151 1.41 -6.62 22.15
C LEU A 151 1.21 -6.73 20.65
N ARG A 152 0.38 -7.68 20.21
CA ARG A 152 -0.03 -7.75 18.80
C ARG A 152 -1.21 -6.85 18.55
N SER A 153 -1.32 -6.33 17.34
CA SER A 153 -2.50 -5.57 16.92
C SER A 153 -3.79 -6.37 17.05
N ALA A 154 -3.72 -7.69 16.85
CA ALA A 154 -4.86 -8.61 16.96
C ALA A 154 -5.16 -9.08 18.39
N ASP A 155 -4.32 -8.76 19.39
CA ASP A 155 -4.59 -9.14 20.78
C ASP A 155 -5.84 -8.40 21.28
N PRO A 156 -6.79 -9.10 21.92
CA PRO A 156 -8.05 -8.50 22.31
C PRO A 156 -7.86 -7.42 23.39
N HIS A 157 -8.69 -6.38 23.30
CA HIS A 157 -8.98 -5.40 24.35
C HIS A 157 -7.97 -4.28 24.64
N TRP A 158 -6.67 -4.43 24.35
CA TRP A 158 -5.74 -3.35 24.69
C TRP A 158 -5.92 -2.10 23.83
N SER A 159 -6.22 -2.28 22.55
CA SER A 159 -6.47 -1.19 21.61
C SER A 159 -7.85 -0.52 21.84
N ASP A 160 -8.82 -1.25 22.40
CA ASP A 160 -10.16 -0.74 22.68
C ASP A 160 -10.15 0.36 23.74
N THR A 161 -9.15 0.34 24.63
CA THR A 161 -8.97 1.35 25.68
C THR A 161 -8.29 2.63 25.19
N LEU A 162 -7.69 2.58 23.97
CA LEU A 162 -7.14 3.77 23.34
C LEU A 162 -8.27 4.67 22.84
N GLN A 163 -8.22 5.96 23.18
CA GLN A 163 -9.12 6.90 22.53
C GLN A 163 -8.90 6.82 21.02
N ARG A 164 -9.98 6.58 20.28
CA ARG A 164 -9.94 6.69 18.82
C ARG A 164 -9.71 8.15 18.48
N THR A 165 -8.47 8.51 18.21
CA THR A 165 -8.15 9.81 17.63
C THR A 165 -8.58 9.72 16.16
N GLU A 166 -9.55 10.51 15.77
CA GLU A 166 -9.92 10.67 14.37
C GLU A 166 -8.81 11.49 13.70
N PHE A 167 -7.97 10.82 12.92
CA PHE A 167 -6.99 11.49 12.07
C PHE A 167 -7.69 11.88 10.77
N GLY A 168 -7.65 13.18 10.43
CA GLY A 168 -8.18 13.66 9.17
C GLY A 168 -7.48 13.02 7.96
N LEU A 169 -8.24 12.63 6.95
CA LEU A 169 -7.72 11.96 5.75
C LEU A 169 -7.20 12.95 4.70
N ALA A 170 -7.49 14.25 4.84
CA ALA A 170 -7.21 15.26 3.82
C ALA A 170 -5.72 15.36 3.42
N GLU A 171 -4.81 15.21 4.38
CA GLU A 171 -3.37 15.29 4.08
C GLU A 171 -2.88 14.06 3.31
N VAL A 172 -3.31 12.86 3.74
CA VAL A 172 -3.03 11.61 2.99
C VAL A 172 -3.62 11.69 1.60
N SER A 173 -4.84 12.18 1.47
CA SER A 173 -5.53 12.36 0.20
C SER A 173 -4.78 13.28 -0.75
N ARG A 174 -4.31 14.46 -0.27
CA ARG A 174 -3.50 15.39 -1.06
C ARG A 174 -2.15 14.78 -1.45
N GLN A 175 -1.51 14.05 -0.55
CA GLN A 175 -0.27 13.34 -0.84
C GLN A 175 -0.46 12.31 -1.96
N LEU A 176 -1.50 11.48 -1.89
CA LEU A 176 -1.84 10.51 -2.94
C LEU A 176 -2.14 11.22 -4.28
N ALA A 177 -2.91 12.31 -4.24
CA ALA A 177 -3.19 13.10 -5.44
C ALA A 177 -1.91 13.69 -6.06
N SER A 178 -0.94 14.14 -5.26
CA SER A 178 0.34 14.65 -5.77
C SER A 178 1.16 13.60 -6.54
N TYR A 179 0.85 12.33 -6.36
CA TYR A 179 1.45 11.21 -7.10
C TYR A 179 0.61 10.75 -8.30
N GLY A 180 -0.51 11.40 -8.60
CA GLY A 180 -1.42 10.97 -9.66
C GLY A 180 -2.37 9.83 -9.27
N VAL A 181 -2.48 9.53 -7.97
CA VAL A 181 -3.36 8.46 -7.46
C VAL A 181 -4.79 8.98 -7.35
N THR A 182 -5.70 8.36 -8.08
CA THR A 182 -7.13 8.71 -8.14
C THR A 182 -8.05 7.71 -7.50
N GLY A 183 -7.54 6.54 -7.14
CA GLY A 183 -8.27 5.50 -6.44
C GLY A 183 -7.35 4.63 -5.60
N VAL A 184 -7.89 4.02 -4.56
CA VAL A 184 -7.14 3.17 -3.64
C VAL A 184 -7.96 1.96 -3.20
N THR A 185 -7.27 0.87 -2.89
CA THR A 185 -7.85 -0.28 -2.21
C THR A 185 -7.35 -0.32 -0.77
N ASP A 186 -8.23 -0.05 0.19
CA ASP A 186 -7.92 -0.15 1.62
C ASP A 186 -7.93 -1.62 2.06
N ALA A 187 -6.80 -2.06 2.60
CA ALA A 187 -6.55 -3.44 3.00
C ALA A 187 -6.60 -3.65 4.52
N THR A 188 -7.16 -2.71 5.27
CA THR A 188 -7.35 -2.85 6.71
C THR A 188 -8.35 -3.97 7.00
N PRO A 189 -7.97 -5.02 7.78
CA PRO A 189 -8.80 -6.23 7.91
C PRO A 189 -10.07 -6.02 8.72
N ASP A 190 -10.02 -5.16 9.73
CA ASP A 190 -11.04 -5.04 10.78
C ASP A 190 -11.95 -3.81 10.59
N LEU A 191 -12.09 -3.31 9.35
CA LEU A 191 -13.02 -2.24 9.06
C LEU A 191 -14.46 -2.72 9.22
N GLY A 192 -15.21 -2.02 10.07
CA GLY A 192 -16.65 -2.19 10.19
C GLY A 192 -17.39 -1.48 9.06
N ILE A 193 -18.68 -1.74 8.98
CA ILE A 193 -19.56 -1.07 8.01
C ILE A 193 -19.54 0.45 8.18
N ASP A 194 -19.44 0.92 9.43
CA ASP A 194 -19.39 2.35 9.76
C ASP A 194 -18.11 3.01 9.24
N ASP A 195 -16.98 2.29 9.24
CA ASP A 195 -15.71 2.81 8.71
C ASP A 195 -15.78 2.95 7.18
N VAL A 196 -16.40 1.98 6.50
CA VAL A 196 -16.65 2.05 5.04
C VAL A 196 -17.56 3.22 4.70
N VAL A 197 -18.62 3.45 5.49
CA VAL A 197 -19.52 4.60 5.32
C VAL A 197 -18.76 5.91 5.51
N LYS A 198 -17.89 6.01 6.53
CA LYS A 198 -17.05 7.20 6.76
C LYS A 198 -16.13 7.52 5.59
N PHE A 199 -15.53 6.53 4.93
CA PHE A 199 -14.75 6.80 3.71
C PHE A 199 -15.61 7.39 2.58
N ALA A 200 -16.83 6.88 2.40
CA ALA A 200 -17.75 7.42 1.40
C ALA A 200 -18.18 8.85 1.75
N GLU A 201 -18.45 9.14 3.02
CA GLU A 201 -18.79 10.49 3.51
C GLU A 201 -17.60 11.45 3.35
N ALA A 202 -16.38 11.03 3.71
CA ALA A 202 -15.16 11.82 3.52
C ALA A 202 -14.93 12.16 2.03
N HIS A 203 -15.21 11.21 1.13
CA HIS A 203 -15.15 11.44 -0.30
C HIS A 203 -16.21 12.46 -0.77
N GLN A 204 -17.47 12.31 -0.33
CA GLN A 204 -18.55 13.23 -0.66
C GLN A 204 -18.30 14.67 -0.17
N HIS A 205 -17.61 14.82 0.96
CA HIS A 205 -17.26 16.12 1.53
C HIS A 205 -15.94 16.70 1.00
N GLY A 206 -15.24 15.98 0.11
CA GLY A 206 -13.97 16.40 -0.47
C GLY A 206 -12.77 16.33 0.48
N GLU A 207 -12.91 15.68 1.64
CA GLU A 207 -11.79 15.38 2.52
C GLU A 207 -10.90 14.29 1.93
N LEU A 208 -11.51 13.29 1.30
CA LEU A 208 -10.85 12.21 0.60
C LEU A 208 -11.17 12.28 -0.90
N LEU A 209 -10.18 12.70 -1.70
CA LEU A 209 -10.36 12.88 -3.15
C LEU A 209 -10.50 11.55 -3.90
N GLN A 210 -9.78 10.52 -3.42
CA GLN A 210 -9.74 9.20 -4.06
C GLN A 210 -11.01 8.40 -3.75
N ARG A 211 -11.44 7.59 -4.72
CA ARG A 211 -12.42 6.53 -4.45
C ARG A 211 -11.74 5.39 -3.70
N VAL A 212 -12.37 4.92 -2.62
CA VAL A 212 -11.87 3.84 -1.78
C VAL A 212 -12.67 2.56 -2.04
N HIS A 213 -11.95 1.49 -2.34
CA HIS A 213 -12.45 0.13 -2.29
C HIS A 213 -11.91 -0.53 -1.02
N CYS A 214 -12.75 -1.19 -0.22
CA CYS A 214 -12.33 -1.86 1.01
C CYS A 214 -12.28 -3.37 0.82
N LEU A 215 -11.19 -4.02 1.23
CA LEU A 215 -11.08 -5.48 1.25
C LEU A 215 -11.83 -6.12 2.42
N ALA A 216 -12.06 -5.39 3.51
CA ALA A 216 -12.89 -5.85 4.60
C ALA A 216 -14.35 -6.06 4.15
N PRO A 217 -15.03 -7.08 4.71
CA PRO A 217 -14.59 -8.05 5.72
C PRO A 217 -13.88 -9.29 5.15
N GLY A 218 -13.48 -9.27 3.89
CA GLY A 218 -12.80 -10.38 3.19
C GLY A 218 -11.30 -10.44 3.44
N LYS A 219 -10.70 -9.45 4.11
CA LYS A 219 -9.26 -9.44 4.43
C LYS A 219 -8.96 -10.22 5.70
N ARG A 220 -7.91 -11.05 5.66
CA ARG A 220 -7.39 -11.76 6.83
C ARG A 220 -5.87 -11.71 6.89
N ILE A 221 -5.33 -11.41 8.07
CA ILE A 221 -3.90 -11.49 8.37
C ILE A 221 -3.59 -12.88 8.93
N LEU A 222 -2.55 -13.52 8.40
CA LEU A 222 -2.05 -14.80 8.88
C LEU A 222 -0.81 -14.57 9.73
N HIS A 223 -0.65 -15.41 10.77
CA HIS A 223 0.52 -15.42 11.66
C HIS A 223 1.10 -16.81 11.68
N ASP A 224 2.44 -16.95 11.61
CA ASP A 224 3.11 -18.24 11.49
C ASP A 224 2.84 -19.17 12.67
N ASP A 225 2.68 -18.62 13.88
CA ASP A 225 2.38 -19.37 15.11
C ASP A 225 0.88 -19.75 15.27
N GLY A 226 0.03 -19.29 14.35
CA GLY A 226 -1.42 -19.54 14.34
C GLY A 226 -1.93 -20.12 13.03
N LEU A 227 -1.06 -20.70 12.19
CA LEU A 227 -1.48 -21.29 10.93
C LEU A 227 -2.28 -22.58 11.17
N ASP A 228 -3.55 -22.55 10.80
CA ASP A 228 -4.46 -23.69 10.84
C ASP A 228 -5.20 -23.81 9.51
N LEU A 229 -4.90 -24.86 8.76
CA LEU A 229 -5.47 -25.12 7.44
C LEU A 229 -6.99 -25.30 7.51
N GLY A 230 -7.49 -26.02 8.53
CA GLY A 230 -8.91 -26.30 8.69
C GLY A 230 -9.70 -25.02 8.94
N LEU A 231 -9.29 -24.25 9.96
CA LEU A 231 -9.93 -22.99 10.32
C LEU A 231 -9.85 -21.95 9.18
N LEU A 232 -8.74 -21.91 8.45
CA LEU A 232 -8.63 -21.02 7.30
C LEU A 232 -9.57 -21.42 6.17
N SER A 233 -9.65 -22.72 5.86
CA SER A 233 -10.55 -23.23 4.81
C SER A 233 -12.01 -22.97 5.15
N GLU A 234 -12.42 -23.24 6.40
CA GLU A 234 -13.78 -22.95 6.88
C GLU A 234 -14.12 -21.47 6.79
N TRP A 235 -13.17 -20.59 7.17
CA TRP A 235 -13.38 -19.13 7.06
C TRP A 235 -13.55 -18.68 5.60
N ILE A 236 -12.72 -19.22 4.67
CA ILE A 236 -12.84 -18.91 3.23
C ILE A 236 -14.21 -19.35 2.72
N VAL A 237 -14.65 -20.58 3.02
CA VAL A 237 -15.97 -21.10 2.64
C VAL A 237 -17.07 -20.16 3.15
N GLY A 238 -17.02 -19.76 4.43
CA GLY A 238 -17.99 -18.82 5.00
C GLY A 238 -18.06 -17.50 4.25
N ARG A 239 -16.91 -16.90 3.87
CA ARG A 239 -16.89 -15.68 3.05
C ARG A 239 -17.48 -15.91 1.67
N HIS A 240 -17.15 -17.02 1.03
CA HIS A 240 -17.68 -17.39 -0.26
C HIS A 240 -19.20 -17.62 -0.25
N ASP A 241 -19.74 -18.17 0.84
CA ASP A 241 -21.20 -18.33 1.02
C ASP A 241 -21.90 -16.97 1.15
N ASP A 242 -21.24 -15.99 1.77
CA ASP A 242 -21.67 -14.59 1.81
C ASP A 242 -21.46 -13.85 0.46
N ARG A 243 -20.95 -14.53 -0.56
CA ARG A 243 -20.58 -13.97 -1.87
C ARG A 243 -19.50 -12.90 -1.82
N ALA A 244 -18.68 -12.91 -0.77
CA ALA A 244 -17.56 -12.01 -0.60
C ALA A 244 -16.26 -12.70 -1.03
N PRO A 245 -15.41 -12.06 -1.84
CA PRO A 245 -14.07 -12.55 -2.13
C PRO A 245 -13.19 -12.45 -0.89
N VAL A 246 -12.08 -13.20 -0.88
CA VAL A 246 -11.10 -13.15 0.21
C VAL A 246 -9.80 -12.51 -0.24
N ALA A 247 -9.12 -11.85 0.72
CA ALA A 247 -7.79 -11.28 0.55
C ALA A 247 -6.89 -11.75 1.70
N LEU A 248 -5.90 -12.58 1.39
CA LEU A 248 -5.10 -13.31 2.37
C LEU A 248 -3.68 -12.76 2.43
N HIS A 249 -3.28 -12.24 3.61
CA HIS A 249 -1.95 -11.71 3.84
C HIS A 249 -0.91 -12.84 3.92
N CYS A 250 0.10 -12.83 3.05
CA CYS A 250 1.16 -13.83 2.97
C CYS A 250 2.53 -13.17 2.83
N VAL A 251 3.30 -13.12 3.91
CA VAL A 251 4.67 -12.56 3.94
C VAL A 251 5.74 -13.63 4.16
N THR A 252 5.35 -14.85 4.54
CA THR A 252 6.25 -15.99 4.66
C THR A 252 5.86 -17.12 3.70
N ALA A 253 6.80 -17.99 3.37
CA ALA A 253 6.54 -19.17 2.56
C ALA A 253 5.48 -20.10 3.23
N ALA A 254 5.51 -20.24 4.55
CA ALA A 254 4.56 -21.05 5.29
C ALA A 254 3.12 -20.52 5.16
N GLN A 255 2.92 -19.21 5.31
CA GLN A 255 1.62 -18.57 5.09
C GLN A 255 1.11 -18.81 3.68
N LEU A 256 1.98 -18.67 2.65
CA LEU A 256 1.61 -18.87 1.27
C LEU A 256 1.19 -20.32 0.99
N VAL A 257 1.96 -21.31 1.47
CA VAL A 257 1.66 -22.74 1.29
C VAL A 257 0.31 -23.10 1.92
N VAL A 258 0.06 -22.64 3.16
CA VAL A 258 -1.21 -22.90 3.84
C VAL A 258 -2.37 -22.20 3.14
N THR A 259 -2.16 -20.97 2.64
CA THR A 259 -3.15 -20.22 1.86
C THR A 259 -3.53 -20.93 0.56
N ILE A 260 -2.55 -21.40 -0.20
CA ILE A 260 -2.78 -22.17 -1.44
C ILE A 260 -3.60 -23.43 -1.14
N ALA A 261 -3.21 -24.17 -0.10
CA ALA A 261 -3.93 -25.38 0.30
C ALA A 261 -5.38 -25.08 0.74
N ALA A 262 -5.60 -24.00 1.50
CA ALA A 262 -6.92 -23.59 1.95
C ALA A 262 -7.82 -23.15 0.79
N LEU A 263 -7.29 -22.36 -0.16
CA LEU A 263 -8.00 -21.95 -1.36
C LEU A 263 -8.37 -23.14 -2.26
N ARG A 264 -7.49 -24.16 -2.35
CA ARG A 264 -7.82 -25.39 -3.07
C ARG A 264 -8.96 -26.16 -2.42
N ILE A 265 -8.99 -26.24 -1.08
CA ILE A 265 -10.06 -26.93 -0.33
C ILE A 265 -11.39 -26.17 -0.46
N ALA A 266 -11.36 -24.86 -0.29
CA ALA A 266 -12.56 -24.03 -0.33
C ALA A 266 -13.09 -23.78 -1.76
N GLY A 267 -12.23 -23.94 -2.77
CA GLY A 267 -12.48 -23.54 -4.16
C GLY A 267 -12.28 -22.04 -4.36
N ALA A 268 -11.15 -21.66 -4.97
CA ALA A 268 -10.87 -20.26 -5.30
C ALA A 268 -11.95 -19.67 -6.22
N ARG A 269 -12.27 -18.40 -6.02
CA ARG A 269 -13.32 -17.66 -6.78
C ARG A 269 -12.75 -16.40 -7.43
N PRO A 270 -13.39 -15.89 -8.51
CA PRO A 270 -13.04 -14.57 -9.07
C PRO A 270 -13.11 -13.49 -7.98
N GLY A 271 -12.07 -12.66 -7.90
CA GLY A 271 -11.94 -11.63 -6.89
C GLY A 271 -11.11 -12.03 -5.66
N ASP A 272 -10.85 -13.32 -5.47
CA ASP A 272 -9.92 -13.76 -4.43
C ASP A 272 -8.51 -13.25 -4.69
N ARG A 273 -7.83 -12.83 -3.60
CA ARG A 273 -6.50 -12.22 -3.68
C ARG A 273 -5.54 -12.80 -2.66
N ILE A 274 -4.28 -12.80 -3.02
CA ILE A 274 -3.15 -12.99 -2.09
C ILE A 274 -2.40 -11.66 -2.01
N GLU A 275 -2.31 -11.13 -0.79
CA GLU A 275 -1.63 -9.87 -0.51
C GLU A 275 -0.17 -10.15 -0.18
N HIS A 276 0.70 -9.29 -0.66
CA HIS A 276 2.15 -9.33 -0.55
C HIS A 276 2.80 -10.44 -1.37
N ALA A 277 2.57 -11.71 -1.04
CA ALA A 277 3.34 -12.82 -1.60
C ALA A 277 4.85 -12.51 -1.53
N ALA A 278 5.31 -12.10 -0.32
CA ALA A 278 6.67 -11.59 -0.15
C ALA A 278 7.74 -12.65 -0.39
N VAL A 279 7.46 -13.91 -0.01
CA VAL A 279 8.30 -15.08 -0.31
C VAL A 279 7.47 -16.08 -1.10
N VAL A 280 7.85 -16.32 -2.35
CA VAL A 280 7.17 -17.29 -3.24
C VAL A 280 8.16 -18.40 -3.64
N PRO A 281 8.10 -19.58 -2.99
CA PRO A 281 8.87 -20.75 -3.42
C PRO A 281 8.56 -21.15 -4.86
N ASP A 282 9.54 -21.74 -5.55
CA ASP A 282 9.38 -22.13 -6.95
C ASP A 282 8.23 -23.11 -7.16
N ASP A 283 8.03 -24.03 -6.24
CA ASP A 283 6.95 -25.03 -6.28
C ASP A 283 5.55 -24.39 -6.15
N CYS A 284 5.45 -23.21 -5.52
CA CYS A 284 4.18 -22.49 -5.36
C CYS A 284 3.73 -21.75 -6.62
N VAL A 285 4.61 -21.47 -7.58
CA VAL A 285 4.29 -20.69 -8.78
C VAL A 285 3.24 -21.41 -9.65
N ALA A 286 3.42 -22.72 -9.88
CA ALA A 286 2.46 -23.50 -10.63
C ALA A 286 1.09 -23.57 -9.93
N ASP A 287 1.09 -23.71 -8.62
CA ASP A 287 -0.11 -23.76 -7.79
C ASP A 287 -0.91 -22.46 -7.82
N LEU A 288 -0.21 -21.31 -7.75
CA LEU A 288 -0.83 -19.99 -7.90
C LEU A 288 -1.45 -19.78 -9.28
N ALA A 289 -0.77 -20.26 -10.34
CA ALA A 289 -1.30 -20.19 -11.69
C ALA A 289 -2.58 -21.00 -11.87
N GLU A 290 -2.68 -22.19 -11.24
CA GLU A 290 -3.89 -23.01 -11.24
C GLU A 290 -5.06 -22.37 -10.49
N LEU A 291 -4.79 -21.68 -9.38
CA LEU A 291 -5.83 -21.01 -8.58
C LEU A 291 -6.44 -19.82 -9.31
N GLY A 292 -5.67 -19.13 -10.17
CA GLY A 292 -6.14 -17.95 -10.90
C GLY A 292 -6.46 -16.74 -10.03
N VAL A 293 -5.99 -16.72 -8.79
CA VAL A 293 -6.17 -15.59 -7.84
C VAL A 293 -5.26 -14.42 -8.21
N THR A 294 -5.67 -13.21 -7.83
CA THR A 294 -4.82 -12.02 -8.04
C THR A 294 -3.79 -11.90 -6.93
N VAL A 295 -2.54 -11.66 -7.29
CA VAL A 295 -1.47 -11.32 -6.34
C VAL A 295 -1.28 -9.80 -6.32
N ALA A 296 -1.41 -9.17 -5.15
CA ALA A 296 -1.09 -7.76 -4.94
C ALA A 296 0.24 -7.65 -4.21
N THR A 297 1.28 -7.17 -4.88
CA THR A 297 2.65 -7.20 -4.36
C THR A 297 3.31 -5.83 -4.29
N GLN A 298 4.37 -5.69 -3.48
CA GLN A 298 5.03 -4.44 -3.16
C GLN A 298 6.54 -4.50 -3.42
N PRO A 299 6.99 -4.38 -4.66
CA PRO A 299 8.41 -4.41 -4.99
C PRO A 299 9.21 -3.24 -4.42
N ASN A 300 8.56 -2.15 -3.97
CA ASN A 300 9.20 -1.07 -3.22
C ASN A 300 9.95 -1.57 -1.98
N PHE A 301 9.50 -2.65 -1.35
CA PHE A 301 10.20 -3.23 -0.21
C PHE A 301 11.59 -3.78 -0.56
N VAL A 302 11.89 -4.07 -1.81
CA VAL A 302 13.27 -4.36 -2.24
C VAL A 302 14.16 -3.14 -2.07
N ALA A 303 13.70 -1.95 -2.48
CA ALA A 303 14.45 -0.71 -2.32
C ALA A 303 14.48 -0.24 -0.85
N GLU A 304 13.38 -0.44 -0.12
CA GLU A 304 13.22 0.06 1.24
C GLU A 304 13.86 -0.83 2.31
N ARG A 305 13.81 -2.15 2.12
CA ARG A 305 14.17 -3.17 3.14
C ARG A 305 15.16 -4.20 2.64
N GLY A 306 15.59 -4.12 1.38
CA GLY A 306 16.41 -5.13 0.74
C GLY A 306 17.73 -5.41 1.45
N ASP A 307 18.36 -4.39 2.06
CA ASP A 307 19.61 -4.59 2.82
C ASP A 307 19.39 -5.46 4.06
N GLN A 308 18.21 -5.35 4.72
CA GLN A 308 17.84 -6.26 5.80
C GLN A 308 17.54 -7.66 5.26
N TYR A 309 16.86 -7.79 4.12
CA TYR A 309 16.62 -9.10 3.52
C TYR A 309 17.91 -9.83 3.17
N LEU A 310 18.95 -9.11 2.72
CA LEU A 310 20.26 -9.70 2.46
C LEU A 310 20.92 -10.28 3.73
N THR A 311 20.54 -9.78 4.92
CA THR A 311 21.06 -10.23 6.21
C THR A 311 20.19 -11.30 6.85
N ASP A 312 18.86 -11.10 6.81
CA ASP A 312 17.90 -11.85 7.61
C ASP A 312 17.34 -13.08 6.88
N VAL A 313 17.37 -13.06 5.53
CA VAL A 313 16.83 -14.14 4.69
C VAL A 313 17.98 -15.03 4.16
N PRO A 314 17.85 -16.37 4.20
CA PRO A 314 18.82 -17.27 3.59
C PRO A 314 19.10 -16.94 2.13
N ARG A 315 20.36 -17.08 1.71
CA ARG A 315 20.80 -16.68 0.37
C ARG A 315 20.08 -17.40 -0.77
N ASP A 316 19.74 -18.64 -0.58
CA ASP A 316 19.02 -19.51 -1.52
C ASP A 316 17.55 -19.11 -1.67
N GLU A 317 17.02 -18.32 -0.73
CA GLU A 317 15.66 -17.77 -0.79
C GLU A 317 15.60 -16.36 -1.38
N HIS A 318 16.74 -15.66 -1.61
CA HIS A 318 16.75 -14.29 -2.13
C HIS A 318 16.01 -14.16 -3.48
N GLY A 319 16.10 -15.15 -4.37
CA GLY A 319 15.38 -15.19 -5.65
C GLY A 319 13.87 -15.39 -5.51
N GLN A 320 13.39 -15.74 -4.31
CA GLN A 320 11.96 -15.95 -4.00
C GLN A 320 11.27 -14.69 -3.45
N LEU A 321 12.05 -13.63 -3.21
CA LEU A 321 11.56 -12.40 -2.58
C LEU A 321 10.89 -11.46 -3.60
N TRP A 322 9.65 -11.07 -3.33
CA TRP A 322 8.91 -10.05 -4.09
C TRP A 322 8.93 -10.32 -5.60
N ARG A 323 8.60 -11.54 -5.98
CA ARG A 323 8.64 -12.00 -7.37
C ARG A 323 7.56 -11.32 -8.20
N VAL A 324 7.95 -10.72 -9.30
CA VAL A 324 7.00 -10.12 -10.25
C VAL A 324 7.16 -10.75 -11.63
N ALA A 325 8.38 -10.84 -12.16
CA ALA A 325 8.61 -11.36 -13.52
C ALA A 325 8.21 -12.83 -13.63
N SER A 326 8.59 -13.66 -12.65
CA SER A 326 8.24 -15.09 -12.63
C SER A 326 6.72 -15.32 -12.54
N LEU A 327 6.01 -14.52 -11.70
CA LEU A 327 4.55 -14.62 -11.59
C LEU A 327 3.86 -14.22 -12.90
N LEU A 328 4.30 -13.13 -13.53
CA LEU A 328 3.79 -12.70 -14.84
C LEU A 328 4.08 -13.73 -15.95
N ALA A 329 5.28 -14.32 -15.96
CA ALA A 329 5.65 -15.37 -16.91
C ALA A 329 4.77 -16.61 -16.77
N ALA A 330 4.34 -16.94 -15.54
CA ALA A 330 3.39 -17.99 -15.23
C ALA A 330 1.94 -17.60 -15.51
N LYS A 331 1.68 -16.39 -16.03
CA LYS A 331 0.34 -15.83 -16.32
C LYS A 331 -0.54 -15.68 -15.07
N ILE A 332 0.06 -15.55 -13.92
CA ILE A 332 -0.65 -15.20 -12.68
C ILE A 332 -1.07 -13.74 -12.78
N PRO A 333 -2.34 -13.40 -12.44
CA PRO A 333 -2.78 -12.02 -12.35
C PRO A 333 -2.02 -11.29 -11.23
N VAL A 334 -1.23 -10.25 -11.57
CA VAL A 334 -0.42 -9.49 -10.60
C VAL A 334 -0.74 -8.02 -10.71
N VAL A 335 -0.87 -7.35 -9.56
CA VAL A 335 -0.96 -5.90 -9.43
C VAL A 335 0.07 -5.39 -8.43
N MET A 336 0.43 -4.12 -8.54
CA MET A 336 1.38 -3.48 -7.63
C MET A 336 0.67 -2.49 -6.72
N SER A 337 1.28 -2.26 -5.57
CA SER A 337 0.81 -1.32 -4.55
C SER A 337 1.98 -0.83 -3.70
N THR A 338 1.72 0.15 -2.84
CA THR A 338 2.74 0.75 -1.97
C THR A 338 2.74 0.16 -0.57
N ASP A 339 1.60 -0.34 -0.09
CA ASP A 339 1.34 -0.72 1.30
C ASP A 339 1.51 0.46 2.27
N LEU A 340 1.08 1.67 1.83
CA LEU A 340 1.06 2.87 2.67
C LEU A 340 0.31 2.62 3.99
N PRO A 341 0.85 2.93 5.19
CA PRO A 341 2.11 3.61 5.49
C PRO A 341 3.29 2.68 5.81
N PHE A 342 3.16 1.38 5.60
CA PHE A 342 4.21 0.39 5.87
C PHE A 342 5.30 0.39 4.79
N GLY A 343 4.96 0.84 3.58
CA GLY A 343 5.85 1.28 2.52
C GLY A 343 5.71 2.77 2.25
N GLU A 344 6.62 3.35 1.46
CA GLU A 344 6.52 4.73 1.00
C GLU A 344 5.30 4.92 0.10
N ALA A 345 4.61 6.06 0.25
CA ALA A 345 3.36 6.37 -0.46
C ALA A 345 3.51 6.60 -1.98
N ASP A 346 4.75 6.64 -2.50
CA ASP A 346 5.06 6.96 -3.89
C ASP A 346 4.96 5.72 -4.81
N PRO A 347 3.91 5.57 -5.64
CA PRO A 347 3.80 4.44 -6.56
C PRO A 347 4.87 4.46 -7.65
N TRP A 348 5.43 5.63 -7.99
CA TRP A 348 6.53 5.74 -8.94
C TRP A 348 7.82 5.14 -8.39
N ALA A 349 8.07 5.31 -7.08
CA ALA A 349 9.17 4.62 -6.40
C ALA A 349 8.98 3.09 -6.41
N ALA A 350 7.76 2.60 -6.21
CA ALA A 350 7.44 1.18 -6.33
C ALA A 350 7.70 0.65 -7.75
N MET A 351 7.32 1.43 -8.79
CA MET A 351 7.62 1.09 -10.18
C MET A 351 9.12 1.05 -10.46
N ARG A 352 9.89 2.06 -10.00
CA ARG A 352 11.37 2.08 -10.11
C ARG A 352 12.00 0.86 -9.42
N ALA A 353 11.50 0.49 -8.25
CA ALA A 353 11.98 -0.68 -7.51
C ALA A 353 11.73 -1.98 -8.27
N ALA A 354 10.58 -2.13 -8.94
CA ALA A 354 10.28 -3.29 -9.78
C ALA A 354 11.19 -3.39 -11.01
N VAL A 355 11.55 -2.24 -11.59
CA VAL A 355 12.45 -2.17 -12.75
C VAL A 355 13.92 -2.38 -12.37
N GLY A 356 14.36 -1.72 -11.31
CA GLY A 356 15.78 -1.71 -10.91
C GLY A 356 16.16 -2.84 -9.97
N ARG A 357 15.27 -3.21 -9.05
CA ARG A 357 15.50 -4.20 -7.97
C ARG A 357 16.75 -3.88 -7.13
N THR A 358 17.01 -2.60 -6.91
CA THR A 358 18.21 -2.11 -6.22
C THR A 358 17.84 -1.74 -4.78
N THR A 359 18.59 -2.26 -3.80
CA THR A 359 18.47 -1.93 -2.38
C THR A 359 19.02 -0.54 -2.09
N ALA A 360 18.83 -0.01 -0.87
CA ALA A 360 19.35 1.29 -0.48
C ALA A 360 20.89 1.36 -0.55
N SER A 361 21.60 0.25 -0.29
CA SER A 361 23.06 0.16 -0.43
C SER A 361 23.56 -0.03 -1.87
N GLY A 362 22.64 -0.13 -2.86
CA GLY A 362 22.99 -0.30 -4.27
C GLY A 362 23.14 -1.76 -4.72
N VAL A 363 22.83 -2.72 -3.86
CA VAL A 363 22.87 -4.15 -4.23
C VAL A 363 21.62 -4.50 -5.02
N VAL A 364 21.77 -5.31 -6.08
CA VAL A 364 20.63 -5.83 -6.86
C VAL A 364 20.15 -7.13 -6.21
N LEU A 365 18.87 -7.16 -5.82
CA LEU A 365 18.22 -8.32 -5.21
C LEU A 365 17.25 -8.99 -6.20
N GLY A 366 17.57 -10.19 -6.68
CA GLY A 366 16.74 -10.92 -7.64
C GLY A 366 16.66 -10.21 -9.01
N ALA A 367 17.78 -10.08 -9.71
CA ALA A 367 17.86 -9.38 -11.01
C ALA A 367 16.92 -9.98 -12.08
N GLU A 368 16.63 -11.27 -11.98
CA GLU A 368 15.73 -12.04 -12.84
C GLU A 368 14.24 -11.64 -12.66
N GLU A 369 13.92 -11.01 -11.55
CA GLU A 369 12.56 -10.53 -11.23
C GLU A 369 12.30 -9.08 -11.70
N ARG A 370 13.23 -8.47 -12.44
CA ARG A 370 13.03 -7.17 -13.07
C ARG A 370 11.95 -7.24 -14.16
N ILE A 371 11.15 -6.18 -14.23
CA ILE A 371 10.13 -6.02 -15.26
C ILE A 371 10.35 -4.73 -16.06
N PRO A 372 9.85 -4.65 -17.30
CA PRO A 372 9.90 -3.41 -18.08
C PRO A 372 9.10 -2.28 -17.42
N ALA A 373 9.55 -1.04 -17.56
CA ALA A 373 8.91 0.15 -17.01
C ALA A 373 7.43 0.29 -17.40
N ARG A 374 7.10 0.01 -18.67
CA ARG A 374 5.70 0.01 -19.14
C ARG A 374 4.84 -1.02 -18.41
N THR A 375 5.39 -2.20 -18.14
CA THR A 375 4.71 -3.25 -17.38
C THR A 375 4.47 -2.77 -15.94
N ALA A 376 5.49 -2.19 -15.28
CA ALA A 376 5.36 -1.64 -13.94
C ALA A 376 4.26 -0.57 -13.86
N LEU A 377 4.23 0.37 -14.82
CA LEU A 377 3.19 1.40 -14.90
C LEU A 377 1.79 0.78 -15.06
N THR A 378 1.62 -0.18 -15.98
CA THR A 378 0.31 -0.78 -16.23
C THR A 378 -0.29 -1.48 -15.03
N MET A 379 0.54 -1.95 -14.08
CA MET A 379 0.10 -2.63 -12.85
C MET A 379 -0.53 -1.68 -11.81
N PHE A 380 -0.47 -0.36 -12.04
CA PHE A 380 -1.20 0.67 -11.28
C PHE A 380 -2.37 1.29 -12.09
N LEU A 381 -2.59 0.88 -13.33
CA LEU A 381 -3.63 1.46 -14.17
C LEU A 381 -4.97 0.71 -14.14
N GLY A 382 -5.07 -0.40 -13.42
CA GLY A 382 -6.33 -1.12 -13.21
C GLY A 382 -7.33 -0.32 -12.37
N SER A 383 -8.57 -0.82 -12.26
CA SER A 383 -9.54 -0.35 -11.28
C SER A 383 -9.61 -1.32 -10.09
N ALA A 384 -10.38 -0.96 -9.06
CA ALA A 384 -10.62 -1.89 -7.94
C ALA A 384 -11.34 -3.17 -8.39
N GLU A 385 -12.31 -3.03 -9.31
CA GLU A 385 -13.13 -4.14 -9.83
C GLU A 385 -12.39 -4.99 -10.86
N HIS A 386 -11.47 -4.36 -11.62
CA HIS A 386 -10.68 -5.00 -12.67
C HIS A 386 -9.19 -4.67 -12.51
N PRO A 387 -8.56 -5.15 -11.43
CA PRO A 387 -7.25 -4.65 -11.01
C PRO A 387 -6.12 -4.95 -12.00
N THR A 388 -6.24 -6.02 -12.79
CA THR A 388 -5.22 -6.41 -13.78
C THR A 388 -5.53 -5.91 -15.21
N GLN A 389 -6.64 -5.21 -15.41
CA GLN A 389 -7.01 -4.61 -16.69
C GLN A 389 -6.66 -3.13 -16.69
N ALA A 390 -5.58 -2.76 -17.37
CA ALA A 390 -5.21 -1.36 -17.49
C ALA A 390 -6.32 -0.57 -18.19
N ARG A 391 -6.77 0.50 -17.54
CA ARG A 391 -7.69 1.47 -18.12
C ARG A 391 -6.99 2.26 -19.24
N THR A 392 -7.76 2.87 -20.10
CA THR A 392 -7.29 3.74 -21.16
C THR A 392 -7.94 5.12 -21.06
N VAL A 393 -7.30 6.13 -21.64
CA VAL A 393 -7.92 7.43 -21.81
C VAL A 393 -8.82 7.38 -23.04
N SER A 394 -10.10 7.06 -22.81
CA SER A 394 -11.09 6.87 -23.89
C SER A 394 -12.48 7.34 -23.47
N ALA A 395 -13.29 7.74 -24.45
CA ALA A 395 -14.65 8.20 -24.19
C ALA A 395 -15.48 7.15 -23.44
N GLY A 396 -16.24 7.61 -22.45
CA GLY A 396 -17.06 6.78 -21.56
C GLY A 396 -16.38 6.36 -20.25
N GLU A 397 -15.04 6.38 -20.17
CA GLU A 397 -14.30 6.13 -18.94
C GLU A 397 -14.50 7.27 -17.92
N LEU A 398 -14.30 6.98 -16.63
CA LEU A 398 -14.28 8.03 -15.62
C LEU A 398 -13.15 9.03 -15.90
N ALA A 399 -13.40 10.30 -15.71
CA ALA A 399 -12.41 11.37 -15.91
C ALA A 399 -11.42 11.42 -14.73
N ASN A 400 -10.78 10.27 -14.47
CA ASN A 400 -9.71 10.09 -13.50
C ASN A 400 -8.40 9.93 -14.25
N MET A 401 -7.59 10.98 -14.29
CA MET A 401 -6.39 11.06 -15.12
C MET A 401 -5.22 11.66 -14.37
N CYS A 402 -4.02 11.29 -14.80
CA CYS A 402 -2.76 11.90 -14.36
C CYS A 402 -2.10 12.57 -15.58
N VAL A 403 -1.83 13.85 -15.48
CA VAL A 403 -1.10 14.63 -16.46
C VAL A 403 0.35 14.76 -16.02
N LEU A 404 1.27 14.31 -16.86
CA LEU A 404 2.71 14.29 -16.62
C LEU A 404 3.40 15.32 -17.51
N ALA A 405 4.31 16.11 -16.95
CA ALA A 405 5.03 17.21 -17.66
C ALA A 405 6.12 16.71 -18.62
N ALA A 406 6.16 15.41 -18.94
CA ALA A 406 7.19 14.80 -19.78
C ALA A 406 6.56 13.95 -20.89
N PRO A 407 7.24 13.74 -22.02
CA PRO A 407 6.79 12.85 -23.09
C PRO A 407 6.85 11.37 -22.63
N PRO A 408 6.08 10.44 -23.26
CA PRO A 408 5.96 9.05 -22.83
C PRO A 408 7.27 8.29 -22.66
N GLN A 409 8.27 8.59 -23.49
CA GLN A 409 9.57 7.94 -23.40
C GLN A 409 10.33 8.32 -22.13
N GLU A 410 10.29 9.59 -21.76
CA GLU A 410 10.92 10.11 -20.56
C GLU A 410 10.17 9.63 -19.30
N VAL A 411 8.83 9.65 -19.32
CA VAL A 411 8.02 9.06 -18.23
C VAL A 411 8.40 7.63 -17.96
N LEU A 412 8.52 6.80 -19.00
CA LEU A 412 8.90 5.38 -18.86
C LEU A 412 10.37 5.18 -18.50
N HIS A 413 11.23 6.14 -18.78
CA HIS A 413 12.65 6.07 -18.42
C HIS A 413 12.87 6.42 -16.94
N GLU A 414 12.23 7.49 -16.46
CA GLU A 414 12.48 8.04 -15.12
C GLU A 414 11.52 7.45 -14.06
N LEU A 415 10.24 7.24 -14.40
CA LEU A 415 9.17 6.81 -13.46
C LEU A 415 9.18 7.64 -12.18
N ASP A 416 9.11 8.96 -12.29
CA ASP A 416 9.29 9.89 -11.17
C ASP A 416 8.05 10.71 -10.88
N ALA A 417 7.66 10.79 -9.61
CA ALA A 417 6.49 11.55 -9.14
C ALA A 417 6.62 13.06 -9.43
N SER A 418 7.84 13.60 -9.54
CA SER A 418 8.06 15.02 -9.87
C SER A 418 7.55 15.41 -11.25
N MET A 419 7.27 14.43 -12.11
CA MET A 419 6.66 14.67 -13.42
C MET A 419 5.15 14.90 -13.35
N VAL A 420 4.48 14.62 -12.23
CA VAL A 420 3.04 14.83 -12.09
C VAL A 420 2.76 16.33 -12.08
N ALA A 421 2.17 16.81 -13.18
CA ALA A 421 1.80 18.21 -13.37
C ALA A 421 0.40 18.52 -12.86
N ALA A 422 -0.53 17.58 -13.02
CA ALA A 422 -1.89 17.68 -12.51
C ALA A 422 -2.50 16.29 -12.33
N THR A 423 -3.33 16.16 -11.30
CA THR A 423 -4.20 15.01 -11.10
C THR A 423 -5.63 15.45 -11.31
N ILE A 424 -6.38 14.66 -12.06
CA ILE A 424 -7.78 14.93 -12.37
C ILE A 424 -8.60 13.81 -11.77
N ILE A 425 -9.53 14.17 -10.90
CA ILE A 425 -10.45 13.24 -10.24
C ILE A 425 -11.88 13.69 -10.55
N GLU A 426 -12.65 12.80 -11.18
CA GLU A 426 -14.02 13.07 -11.57
C GLU A 426 -14.17 14.38 -12.37
N GLY A 427 -13.20 14.63 -13.27
CA GLY A 427 -13.16 15.81 -14.12
C GLY A 427 -12.69 17.10 -13.46
N ASN A 428 -12.27 17.07 -12.20
CA ASN A 428 -11.76 18.22 -11.47
C ASN A 428 -10.25 18.11 -11.29
N VAL A 429 -9.54 19.21 -11.55
CA VAL A 429 -8.11 19.31 -11.22
C VAL A 429 -7.96 19.50 -9.72
N VAL A 430 -7.13 18.66 -9.07
CA VAL A 430 -6.95 18.62 -7.62
C VAL A 430 -5.49 18.84 -7.22
#